data_339062d8753904e80833f6c978d7fbf9
#
_entry.id   339062d8753904e80833f6c978d7fbf9
#
_cell.length_a   1.000
_cell.length_b   1.000
_cell.length_c   1.000
_cell.angle_alpha   90.00
_cell.angle_beta   90.00
_cell.angle_gamma   90.00
#
_symmetry.space_group_name_H-M   'P 1'
#
loop_
_entity.id
_entity.type
_entity.pdbx_description
1 polymer ?
#
loop_
_entity_poly.entity_id
_entity_poly.type
_entity_poly.pdbx_seq_one_letter_code
_entity_poly.pdbx_strand_id
1 'polypeptide(L)'
;LCKKYGLSPSQAERLAQADPDLVMKIEELDLPSTTTVELNVAPEGEDAQWQTLEELSTGQKATAVLLLLLLEANAPLVVDQPEDDLDNRFITDGVVPRMKEEKRRRQFIFATHNANIPVLGDAELIVGLTAYGEAGQGKAKLPSEHMGSIDTLLVRELVEEVLEGGKDAFEMRRRKYGF
;
A
#
# COMPACT_ATOMS: atom_id res chain seq x y z
N LEU A 1 12.68 -39.21 -15.68
CA LEU A 1 13.30 -37.94 -16.10
C LEU A 1 12.28 -37.10 -16.89
N CYS A 2 11.71 -37.58 -18.01
CA CYS A 2 10.79 -36.80 -18.84
C CYS A 2 9.62 -36.17 -18.06
N LYS A 3 8.89 -36.91 -17.22
CA LYS A 3 7.79 -36.41 -16.40
C LYS A 3 8.24 -35.42 -15.32
N LYS A 4 9.45 -35.56 -14.76
CA LYS A 4 9.96 -34.74 -13.68
C LYS A 4 10.40 -33.36 -14.17
N TYR A 5 10.90 -33.26 -15.41
CA TYR A 5 11.45 -32.04 -15.99
C TYR A 5 10.63 -31.50 -17.18
N GLY A 6 9.44 -32.07 -17.45
CA GLY A 6 8.56 -31.58 -18.51
C GLY A 6 9.11 -31.84 -19.94
N LEU A 7 10.09 -32.72 -20.09
CA LEU A 7 10.71 -33.00 -21.40
C LEU A 7 9.87 -33.97 -22.20
N SER A 8 9.72 -33.74 -23.49
CA SER A 8 9.18 -34.72 -24.42
C SER A 8 10.18 -35.87 -24.63
N PRO A 9 9.75 -37.09 -25.03
CA PRO A 9 10.65 -38.20 -25.31
C PRO A 9 11.75 -37.86 -26.32
N SER A 10 11.42 -37.11 -27.37
CA SER A 10 12.38 -36.69 -28.41
C SER A 10 13.41 -35.68 -27.89
N GLN A 11 13.02 -34.79 -26.95
CA GLN A 11 13.96 -33.86 -26.28
C GLN A 11 14.90 -34.62 -25.34
N ALA A 12 14.36 -35.59 -24.58
CA ALA A 12 15.17 -36.43 -23.69
C ALA A 12 16.20 -37.25 -24.48
N GLU A 13 15.83 -37.78 -25.64
CA GLU A 13 16.73 -38.55 -26.50
C GLU A 13 17.85 -37.67 -27.08
N ARG A 14 17.51 -36.48 -27.57
CA ARG A 14 18.51 -35.48 -28.02
C ARG A 14 19.48 -35.06 -26.90
N LEU A 15 18.97 -34.90 -25.69
CA LEU A 15 19.80 -34.54 -24.55
C LEU A 15 20.75 -35.69 -24.18
N ALA A 16 20.25 -36.95 -24.26
CA ALA A 16 21.08 -38.13 -24.01
C ALA A 16 22.20 -38.36 -25.03
N GLN A 17 22.02 -37.85 -26.24
CA GLN A 17 23.01 -37.90 -27.33
C GLN A 17 23.87 -36.63 -27.44
N ALA A 18 23.62 -35.64 -26.59
CA ALA A 18 24.36 -34.37 -26.63
C ALA A 18 25.80 -34.59 -26.13
N ASP A 19 26.70 -33.76 -26.69
CA ASP A 19 28.07 -33.70 -26.24
C ASP A 19 28.15 -33.29 -24.75
N PRO A 20 28.88 -34.03 -23.90
CA PRO A 20 29.09 -33.65 -22.49
C PRO A 20 29.52 -32.21 -22.29
N ASP A 21 30.40 -31.69 -23.16
CA ASP A 21 30.85 -30.29 -23.10
C ASP A 21 29.68 -29.30 -23.33
N LEU A 22 28.71 -29.65 -24.15
CA LEU A 22 27.49 -28.84 -24.36
C LEU A 22 26.60 -28.86 -23.12
N VAL A 23 26.47 -30.00 -22.45
CA VAL A 23 25.71 -30.15 -21.23
C VAL A 23 26.32 -29.30 -20.11
N MET A 24 27.66 -29.33 -19.97
CA MET A 24 28.38 -28.48 -19.01
C MET A 24 28.19 -26.99 -19.28
N LYS A 25 28.21 -26.55 -20.53
CA LYS A 25 27.93 -25.18 -20.90
C LYS A 25 26.51 -24.74 -20.57
N ILE A 26 25.53 -25.66 -20.62
CA ILE A 26 24.14 -25.40 -20.22
C ILE A 26 24.06 -25.26 -18.70
N GLU A 27 24.82 -26.07 -17.93
CA GLU A 27 24.88 -25.95 -16.47
C GLU A 27 25.54 -24.64 -16.00
N GLU A 28 26.49 -24.13 -16.77
CA GLU A 28 27.15 -22.83 -16.51
C GLU A 28 26.34 -21.63 -16.98
N LEU A 29 25.22 -21.86 -17.69
CA LEU A 29 24.37 -20.79 -18.21
C LEU A 29 23.69 -20.04 -17.06
N ASP A 30 24.12 -18.82 -16.81
CA ASP A 30 23.45 -17.91 -15.88
C ASP A 30 22.19 -17.36 -16.55
N LEU A 31 21.03 -17.86 -16.12
CA LEU A 31 19.74 -17.37 -16.60
C LEU A 31 19.33 -16.21 -15.71
N PRO A 32 19.19 -14.98 -16.27
CA PRO A 32 18.76 -13.84 -15.50
C PRO A 32 17.34 -14.12 -14.93
N SER A 33 17.19 -13.91 -13.63
CA SER A 33 15.88 -13.92 -13.01
C SER A 33 15.13 -12.66 -13.39
N THR A 34 13.88 -12.82 -13.84
CA THR A 34 12.96 -11.70 -14.07
C THR A 34 11.89 -11.72 -12.99
N THR A 35 11.61 -10.55 -12.43
CA THR A 35 10.53 -10.38 -11.46
C THR A 35 9.35 -9.69 -12.15
N THR A 36 8.18 -10.30 -12.09
CA THR A 36 6.94 -9.69 -12.55
C THR A 36 6.08 -9.37 -11.33
N VAL A 37 5.58 -8.15 -11.26
CA VAL A 37 4.65 -7.72 -10.22
C VAL A 37 3.28 -7.56 -10.86
N GLU A 38 2.28 -8.18 -10.27
CA GLU A 38 0.89 -8.13 -10.70
C GLU A 38 0.02 -7.66 -9.52
N LEU A 39 -0.96 -6.80 -9.81
CA LEU A 39 -1.96 -6.34 -8.86
C LEU A 39 -3.32 -6.91 -9.25
N ASN A 40 -4.05 -7.44 -8.26
CA ASN A 40 -5.46 -7.75 -8.46
C ASN A 40 -6.29 -6.46 -8.40
N VAL A 41 -6.88 -6.09 -9.53
CA VAL A 41 -7.69 -4.87 -9.69
C VAL A 41 -9.20 -5.14 -9.60
N ALA A 42 -9.62 -6.39 -9.39
CA ALA A 42 -11.04 -6.74 -9.25
C ALA A 42 -11.65 -6.11 -7.99
N PRO A 43 -12.94 -5.74 -8.04
CA PRO A 43 -13.72 -5.41 -6.85
C PRO A 43 -13.75 -6.56 -5.84
N GLU A 44 -13.93 -6.22 -4.56
CA GLU A 44 -14.10 -7.22 -3.52
C GLU A 44 -15.33 -8.12 -3.83
N GLY A 45 -15.14 -9.44 -3.75
CA GLY A 45 -16.18 -10.44 -4.04
C GLY A 45 -16.33 -10.82 -5.51
N GLU A 46 -15.57 -10.24 -6.41
CA GLU A 46 -15.48 -10.65 -7.81
C GLU A 46 -14.27 -11.55 -8.06
N ASP A 47 -14.27 -12.26 -9.21
CA ASP A 47 -13.14 -13.08 -9.62
C ASP A 47 -11.88 -12.21 -9.83
N ALA A 48 -10.74 -12.70 -9.38
CA ALA A 48 -9.49 -11.97 -9.43
C ALA A 48 -9.10 -11.59 -10.86
N GLN A 49 -8.78 -10.30 -11.06
CA GLN A 49 -8.28 -9.74 -12.33
C GLN A 49 -6.86 -9.22 -12.10
N TRP A 50 -5.87 -10.03 -12.46
CA TRP A 50 -4.46 -9.69 -12.31
C TRP A 50 -3.99 -8.88 -13.50
N GLN A 51 -3.35 -7.75 -13.22
CA GLN A 51 -2.72 -6.88 -14.22
C GLN A 51 -1.26 -6.65 -13.87
N THR A 52 -0.39 -6.67 -14.88
CA THR A 52 1.04 -6.37 -14.73
C THR A 52 1.26 -4.88 -14.48
N LEU A 53 2.41 -4.51 -13.90
CA LEU A 53 2.73 -3.09 -13.63
C LEU A 53 2.59 -2.20 -14.87
N GLU A 54 2.91 -2.70 -16.07
CA GLU A 54 2.82 -1.94 -17.32
C GLU A 54 1.38 -1.55 -17.65
N GLU A 55 0.42 -2.40 -17.33
CA GLU A 55 -1.00 -2.23 -17.62
C GLU A 55 -1.73 -1.35 -16.59
N LEU A 56 -1.15 -1.19 -15.40
CA LEU A 56 -1.74 -0.43 -14.31
C LEU A 56 -1.73 1.09 -14.56
N SER A 57 -2.75 1.78 -14.06
CA SER A 57 -2.76 3.24 -13.92
C SER A 57 -1.68 3.72 -12.93
N THR A 58 -1.37 5.01 -12.93
CA THR A 58 -0.38 5.59 -12.00
C THR A 58 -0.76 5.32 -10.54
N GLY A 59 -2.03 5.52 -10.16
CA GLY A 59 -2.51 5.25 -8.80
C GLY A 59 -2.46 3.76 -8.42
N GLN A 60 -2.77 2.86 -9.35
CA GLN A 60 -2.65 1.42 -9.12
C GLN A 60 -1.19 0.98 -8.97
N LYS A 61 -0.25 1.59 -9.74
CA LYS A 61 1.19 1.36 -9.56
C LYS A 61 1.65 1.78 -8.18
N ALA A 62 1.26 2.98 -7.73
CA ALA A 62 1.58 3.48 -6.40
C ALA A 62 1.01 2.54 -5.31
N THR A 63 -0.23 2.06 -5.48
CA THR A 63 -0.83 1.04 -4.60
C THR A 63 -0.01 -0.24 -4.55
N ALA A 64 0.38 -0.79 -5.70
CA ALA A 64 1.18 -2.02 -5.77
C ALA A 64 2.52 -1.86 -5.03
N VAL A 65 3.20 -0.73 -5.24
CA VAL A 65 4.47 -0.41 -4.55
C VAL A 65 4.25 -0.28 -3.04
N LEU A 66 3.22 0.44 -2.60
CA LEU A 66 2.94 0.58 -1.17
C LEU A 66 2.61 -0.76 -0.52
N LEU A 67 1.80 -1.61 -1.17
CA LEU A 67 1.50 -2.95 -0.68
C LEU A 67 2.76 -3.81 -0.56
N LEU A 68 3.69 -3.73 -1.52
CA LEU A 68 4.99 -4.40 -1.44
C LEU A 68 5.82 -3.89 -0.25
N LEU A 69 5.83 -2.57 0.01
CA LEU A 69 6.51 -1.98 1.16
C LEU A 69 5.88 -2.38 2.50
N LEU A 70 4.60 -2.77 2.52
CA LEU A 70 3.94 -3.31 3.69
C LEU A 70 4.34 -4.76 3.99
N LEU A 71 4.89 -5.50 3.01
CA LEU A 71 5.35 -6.87 3.22
C LEU A 71 6.70 -6.90 3.93
N GLU A 72 6.94 -7.92 4.73
CA GLU A 72 8.21 -8.48 5.24
C GLU A 72 9.28 -7.57 5.86
N ALA A 73 9.11 -6.28 6.08
CA ALA A 73 10.10 -5.49 6.80
C ALA A 73 9.70 -5.28 8.27
N ASN A 74 10.66 -5.42 9.20
CA ASN A 74 10.47 -5.08 10.61
C ASN A 74 10.85 -3.62 10.93
N ALA A 75 11.49 -2.92 9.98
CA ALA A 75 11.85 -1.53 10.13
C ALA A 75 10.61 -0.61 10.13
N PRO A 76 10.64 0.50 10.87
CA PRO A 76 9.61 1.52 10.77
C PRO A 76 9.40 1.99 9.32
N LEU A 77 8.16 2.21 8.92
CA LEU A 77 7.81 2.76 7.61
C LEU A 77 7.25 4.17 7.78
N VAL A 78 7.87 5.12 7.10
CA VAL A 78 7.39 6.50 7.02
C VAL A 78 6.82 6.73 5.63
N VAL A 79 5.58 7.19 5.56
CA VAL A 79 4.86 7.46 4.31
C VAL A 79 4.32 8.88 4.36
N ASP A 80 4.67 9.65 3.34
CA ASP A 80 4.21 11.03 3.20
C ASP A 80 3.15 11.12 2.11
N GLN A 81 1.96 11.57 2.47
CA GLN A 81 0.80 11.83 1.61
C GLN A 81 0.50 10.72 0.58
N PRO A 82 0.26 9.46 1.03
CA PRO A 82 -0.04 8.37 0.09
C PRO A 82 -1.30 8.62 -0.73
N GLU A 83 -2.23 9.43 -0.22
CA GLU A 83 -3.49 9.77 -0.88
C GLU A 83 -3.35 10.60 -2.16
N ASP A 84 -2.24 11.29 -2.36
CA ASP A 84 -2.03 12.13 -3.55
C ASP A 84 -1.93 11.27 -4.82
N ASP A 85 -1.39 10.07 -4.69
CA ASP A 85 -1.19 9.13 -5.79
C ASP A 85 -2.10 7.89 -5.75
N LEU A 86 -2.89 7.71 -4.66
CA LEU A 86 -3.73 6.53 -4.48
C LEU A 86 -5.22 6.86 -4.66
N ASP A 87 -5.94 5.94 -5.30
CA ASP A 87 -7.40 5.97 -5.28
C ASP A 87 -7.92 5.64 -3.86
N ASN A 88 -8.90 6.42 -3.37
CA ASN A 88 -9.53 6.21 -2.07
C ASN A 88 -10.01 4.78 -1.83
N ARG A 89 -10.49 4.11 -2.87
CA ARG A 89 -10.90 2.72 -2.80
C ARG A 89 -9.73 1.80 -2.45
N PHE A 90 -8.58 1.99 -3.09
CA PHE A 90 -7.38 1.20 -2.78
C PHE A 90 -6.83 1.49 -1.39
N ILE A 91 -7.02 2.72 -0.89
CA ILE A 91 -6.67 3.04 0.50
C ILE A 91 -7.54 2.24 1.45
N THR A 92 -8.87 2.26 1.28
CA THR A 92 -9.82 1.61 2.19
C THR A 92 -9.80 0.09 2.11
N ASP A 93 -9.78 -0.46 0.90
CA ASP A 93 -9.96 -1.91 0.67
C ASP A 93 -8.62 -2.67 0.63
N GLY A 94 -7.52 -1.98 0.33
CA GLY A 94 -6.20 -2.58 0.18
C GLY A 94 -5.21 -2.20 1.29
N VAL A 95 -4.89 -0.91 1.39
CA VAL A 95 -3.81 -0.42 2.26
C VAL A 95 -4.18 -0.49 3.73
N VAL A 96 -5.35 0.03 4.11
CA VAL A 96 -5.79 0.12 5.51
C VAL A 96 -5.91 -1.25 6.17
N PRO A 97 -6.57 -2.27 5.59
CA PRO A 97 -6.65 -3.59 6.19
C PRO A 97 -5.25 -4.22 6.41
N ARG A 98 -4.39 -4.09 5.41
CA ARG A 98 -3.03 -4.65 5.49
C ARG A 98 -2.17 -3.94 6.53
N MET A 99 -2.26 -2.62 6.60
CA MET A 99 -1.59 -1.81 7.61
C MET A 99 -2.03 -2.22 9.03
N LYS A 100 -3.33 -2.47 9.26
CA LYS A 100 -3.86 -2.93 10.57
C LYS A 100 -3.31 -4.30 10.98
N GLU A 101 -3.05 -5.20 10.06
CA GLU A 101 -2.39 -6.47 10.36
C GLU A 101 -0.92 -6.24 10.71
N GLU A 102 -0.21 -5.46 9.90
CA GLU A 102 1.23 -5.27 9.98
C GLU A 102 1.66 -4.35 11.14
N LYS A 103 0.79 -3.44 11.63
CA LYS A 103 1.10 -2.57 12.77
C LYS A 103 1.38 -3.31 14.07
N ARG A 104 0.98 -4.58 14.17
CA ARG A 104 1.33 -5.45 15.29
C ARG A 104 2.80 -5.84 15.31
N ARG A 105 3.46 -5.75 14.17
CA ARG A 105 4.83 -6.21 13.94
C ARG A 105 5.82 -5.06 13.75
N ARG A 106 5.38 -3.94 13.16
CA ARG A 106 6.24 -2.80 12.85
C ARG A 106 5.53 -1.47 13.08
N GLN A 107 6.30 -0.41 13.27
CA GLN A 107 5.78 0.94 13.39
C GLN A 107 5.47 1.55 12.03
N PHE A 108 4.35 2.26 11.94
CA PHE A 108 3.98 3.09 10.80
C PHE A 108 3.87 4.55 11.23
N ILE A 109 4.37 5.45 10.39
CA ILE A 109 4.26 6.90 10.56
C ILE A 109 3.74 7.45 9.24
N PHE A 110 2.53 8.02 9.26
CA PHE A 110 1.90 8.62 8.09
C PHE A 110 1.77 10.13 8.28
N ALA A 111 2.22 10.91 7.30
CA ALA A 111 1.74 12.26 7.13
C ALA A 111 0.59 12.22 6.11
N THR A 112 -0.61 12.67 6.50
CA THR A 112 -1.81 12.50 5.66
C THR A 112 -2.84 13.59 5.93
N HIS A 113 -3.63 13.91 4.92
CA HIS A 113 -4.85 14.71 5.02
C HIS A 113 -6.11 13.87 4.73
N ASN A 114 -6.00 12.53 4.64
CA ASN A 114 -7.10 11.60 4.40
C ASN A 114 -7.54 10.93 5.70
N ALA A 115 -8.78 11.19 6.14
CA ALA A 115 -9.35 10.65 7.37
C ALA A 115 -9.37 9.10 7.42
N ASN A 116 -9.44 8.44 6.27
CA ASN A 116 -9.48 6.97 6.22
C ASN A 116 -8.21 6.33 6.81
N ILE A 117 -7.06 6.99 6.69
CA ILE A 117 -5.80 6.44 7.21
C ILE A 117 -5.78 6.43 8.74
N PRO A 118 -5.93 7.56 9.47
CA PRO A 118 -5.90 7.52 10.93
C PRO A 118 -7.13 6.88 11.56
N VAL A 119 -8.33 7.07 10.98
CA VAL A 119 -9.59 6.60 11.57
C VAL A 119 -9.82 5.12 11.27
N LEU A 120 -9.85 4.74 9.99
CA LEU A 120 -10.05 3.33 9.62
C LEU A 120 -8.81 2.48 9.89
N GLY A 121 -7.61 3.08 9.84
CA GLY A 121 -6.35 2.44 10.21
C GLY A 121 -6.18 2.23 11.71
N ASP A 122 -7.09 2.82 12.52
CA ASP A 122 -7.08 2.70 13.97
C ASP A 122 -5.71 3.13 14.54
N ALA A 123 -5.34 4.39 14.27
CA ALA A 123 -4.06 4.96 14.71
C ALA A 123 -4.00 5.10 16.23
N GLU A 124 -2.94 4.59 16.86
CA GLU A 124 -2.71 4.70 18.31
C GLU A 124 -2.36 6.12 18.74
N LEU A 125 -1.70 6.87 17.84
CA LEU A 125 -1.32 8.26 18.07
C LEU A 125 -1.60 9.11 16.84
N ILE A 126 -2.37 10.15 17.01
CA ILE A 126 -2.61 11.20 16.03
C ILE A 126 -1.91 12.46 16.51
N VAL A 127 -1.20 13.14 15.60
CA VAL A 127 -0.46 14.37 15.85
C VAL A 127 -0.93 15.42 14.84
N GLY A 128 -1.67 16.40 15.33
CA GLY A 128 -2.20 17.47 14.49
C GLY A 128 -1.30 18.70 14.45
N LEU A 129 -0.78 19.02 13.28
CA LEU A 129 0.02 20.22 13.05
C LEU A 129 -0.86 21.40 12.64
N THR A 130 -0.63 22.56 13.23
CA THR A 130 -1.32 23.80 12.88
C THR A 130 -0.35 24.78 12.24
N ALA A 131 -0.70 25.29 11.05
CA ALA A 131 0.08 26.33 10.40
C ALA A 131 -0.09 27.66 11.15
N TYR A 132 0.98 28.42 11.28
CA TYR A 132 0.94 29.75 11.86
C TYR A 132 1.95 30.70 11.17
N GLY A 133 1.72 32.00 11.33
CA GLY A 133 2.54 33.06 10.74
C GLY A 133 1.88 33.73 9.54
N GLU A 134 2.57 34.71 8.97
CA GLU A 134 2.10 35.39 7.75
C GLU A 134 2.18 34.45 6.54
N ALA A 135 1.35 34.71 5.54
CA ALA A 135 1.31 33.95 4.31
C ALA A 135 2.72 33.80 3.69
N GLY A 136 3.18 32.54 3.49
CA GLY A 136 4.49 32.25 2.90
C GLY A 136 5.63 31.95 3.91
N GLN A 137 5.40 32.02 5.22
CA GLN A 137 6.45 31.69 6.20
C GLN A 137 6.56 30.18 6.52
N GLY A 138 5.57 29.37 6.14
CA GLY A 138 5.63 27.90 6.24
C GLY A 138 5.94 27.36 7.65
N LYS A 139 5.53 28.04 8.71
CA LYS A 139 5.79 27.62 10.09
C LYS A 139 4.64 26.74 10.58
N ALA A 140 4.99 25.61 11.22
CA ALA A 140 4.02 24.74 11.88
C ALA A 140 4.24 24.72 13.40
N LYS A 141 3.15 24.57 14.15
CA LYS A 141 3.14 24.41 15.60
C LYS A 141 2.44 23.10 15.91
N LEU A 142 2.92 22.41 16.94
CA LEU A 142 2.26 21.27 17.55
C LEU A 142 1.71 21.71 18.92
N PRO A 143 0.41 21.99 19.03
CA PRO A 143 -0.23 22.16 20.32
C PRO A 143 -0.29 20.82 21.07
N SER A 144 -0.06 20.84 22.37
CA SER A 144 -0.09 19.62 23.20
C SER A 144 -1.46 18.93 23.19
N GLU A 145 -2.51 19.71 23.04
CA GLU A 145 -3.91 19.27 22.93
C GLU A 145 -4.22 18.55 21.59
N HIS A 146 -3.37 18.73 20.58
CA HIS A 146 -3.51 18.09 19.26
C HIS A 146 -2.72 16.78 19.14
N MET A 147 -2.42 16.15 20.27
CA MET A 147 -1.69 14.88 20.31
C MET A 147 -2.39 13.87 21.20
N GLY A 148 -2.76 12.72 20.65
CA GLY A 148 -3.46 11.65 21.38
C GLY A 148 -4.12 10.64 20.44
N SER A 149 -4.93 9.75 21.02
CA SER A 149 -5.78 8.83 20.23
C SER A 149 -7.05 9.52 19.77
N ILE A 150 -7.74 8.90 18.81
CA ILE A 150 -9.04 9.37 18.30
C ILE A 150 -10.11 9.42 19.40
N ASP A 151 -9.93 8.69 20.52
CA ASP A 151 -10.84 8.72 21.66
C ASP A 151 -10.72 10.02 22.48
N THR A 152 -9.62 10.75 22.32
CA THR A 152 -9.43 12.06 22.94
C THR A 152 -10.32 13.09 22.25
N LEU A 153 -11.19 13.75 23.00
CA LEU A 153 -12.19 14.67 22.44
C LEU A 153 -11.57 15.73 21.52
N LEU A 154 -10.50 16.42 21.97
CA LEU A 154 -9.84 17.48 21.19
C LEU A 154 -9.16 16.94 19.93
N VAL A 155 -8.62 15.72 19.97
CA VAL A 155 -8.02 15.08 18.78
C VAL A 155 -9.11 14.69 17.78
N ARG A 156 -10.24 14.17 18.26
CA ARG A 156 -11.38 13.83 17.41
C ARG A 156 -11.96 15.08 16.73
N GLU A 157 -12.17 16.16 17.46
CA GLU A 157 -12.64 17.43 16.92
C GLU A 157 -11.67 17.98 15.86
N LEU A 158 -10.37 17.87 16.11
CA LEU A 158 -9.34 18.25 15.15
C LEU A 158 -9.40 17.41 13.86
N VAL A 159 -9.56 16.08 13.99
CA VAL A 159 -9.71 15.18 12.83
C VAL A 159 -10.96 15.53 12.04
N GLU A 160 -12.09 15.76 12.69
CA GLU A 160 -13.34 16.20 12.05
C GLU A 160 -13.15 17.55 11.33
N GLU A 161 -12.47 18.52 11.95
CA GLU A 161 -12.25 19.84 11.37
C GLU A 161 -11.30 19.80 10.16
N VAL A 162 -10.14 19.16 10.32
CA VAL A 162 -9.07 19.21 9.31
C VAL A 162 -9.33 18.25 8.14
N LEU A 163 -9.78 17.02 8.44
CA LEU A 163 -9.89 15.97 7.43
C LEU A 163 -11.29 15.83 6.85
N GLU A 164 -12.33 16.20 7.61
CA GLU A 164 -13.73 16.06 7.19
C GLU A 164 -14.39 17.40 6.80
N GLY A 165 -13.66 18.52 6.93
CA GLY A 165 -14.17 19.85 6.63
C GLY A 165 -15.13 20.41 7.69
N GLY A 166 -15.00 19.92 8.93
CA GLY A 166 -15.80 20.31 10.09
C GLY A 166 -17.09 19.51 10.26
N LYS A 167 -17.64 19.61 11.47
CA LYS A 167 -18.81 18.86 11.90
C LYS A 167 -20.05 19.09 11.00
N ASP A 168 -20.25 20.32 10.55
CA ASP A 168 -21.41 20.67 9.71
C ASP A 168 -21.31 20.00 8.32
N ALA A 169 -20.12 19.96 7.74
CA ALA A 169 -19.88 19.29 6.46
C ALA A 169 -20.06 17.77 6.58
N PHE A 170 -19.55 17.19 7.67
CA PHE A 170 -19.74 15.78 7.98
C PHE A 170 -21.23 15.41 8.15
N GLU A 171 -21.98 16.17 8.97
CA GLU A 171 -23.43 15.98 9.18
C GLU A 171 -24.23 16.18 7.88
N MET A 172 -23.83 17.13 7.04
CA MET A 172 -24.47 17.36 5.75
C MET A 172 -24.27 16.18 4.79
N ARG A 173 -23.07 15.61 4.73
CA ARG A 173 -22.80 14.39 3.95
C ARG A 173 -23.61 13.22 4.47
N ARG A 174 -23.59 12.96 5.78
CA ARG A 174 -24.36 11.90 6.42
C ARG A 174 -25.85 11.97 6.05
N ARG A 175 -26.48 13.16 6.16
CA ARG A 175 -27.90 13.36 5.77
C ARG A 175 -28.15 13.13 4.29
N LYS A 176 -27.22 13.57 3.41
CA LYS A 176 -27.38 13.40 1.96
C LYS A 176 -27.24 11.94 1.52
N TYR A 177 -26.43 11.18 2.20
CA TYR A 177 -26.25 9.75 1.91
C TYR A 177 -27.35 8.87 2.55
N GLY A 178 -28.16 9.40 3.47
CA GLY A 178 -29.35 8.72 4.02
C GLY A 178 -29.08 7.83 5.23
N PHE A 179 -28.00 8.06 5.96
CA PHE A 179 -27.71 7.37 7.25
C PHE A 179 -27.45 8.33 8.39
#